data_412b0afb29675c27d1458240d5df92af
#
_entry.id   412b0afb29675c27d1458240d5df92af
#
_cell.length_a   1.000
_cell.length_b   1.000
_cell.length_c   1.000
_cell.angle_alpha   90.00
_cell.angle_beta   90.00
_cell.angle_gamma   90.00
#
_symmetry.space_group_name_H-M   'P 1'
#
loop_
_entity.id
_entity.type
_entity.pdbx_description
1 polymer ?
#
loop_
_entity_poly.entity_id
_entity_poly.type
_entity_poly.pdbx_seq_one_letter_code
_entity_poly.pdbx_strand_id
1 'polypeptide(L)'
;NKIHDVNGKMAGGADKGAGGLIVLVTGDGSNHTGKVESYYAGLTIDGNEVYNVCHEAIYMESVWASRTLVGGSSSDTGYQNAGNGNWIGSSDVEINNNYVHDVAGDGIVPINTTDATVEYNLIDNSADSNWDYSANPNHAALWSWDSNNVTFRYNEAFNTSEHSIGSAVGNDSMAFDFDYGVQNCVYEYNYSHDNLGGFLMLCPGPGASVNNIARYNVSVNDGLYDGAPMIRLGGGKYGSNGI
;
A
#
# COMPACT_ATOMS: atom_id res chain seq x y z
N ASN A 1 -1.85 13.04 16.87
CA ASN A 1 -2.49 14.11 16.09
C ASN A 1 -3.82 13.63 15.51
N LYS A 2 -4.66 14.60 15.04
CA LYS A 2 -5.85 14.32 14.22
C LYS A 2 -5.68 15.02 12.87
N ILE A 3 -5.80 14.27 11.79
CA ILE A 3 -5.70 14.75 10.40
C ILE A 3 -6.99 14.35 9.71
N HIS A 4 -7.81 15.32 9.34
CA HIS A 4 -9.13 15.02 8.79
C HIS A 4 -9.68 16.10 7.88
N ASP A 5 -10.75 15.75 7.18
CA ASP A 5 -11.47 16.66 6.26
C ASP A 5 -10.56 17.23 5.16
N VAL A 6 -9.65 16.38 4.67
CA VAL A 6 -8.77 16.74 3.55
C VAL A 6 -9.53 16.48 2.25
N ASN A 7 -10.29 17.49 1.85
CA ASN A 7 -11.10 17.46 0.65
C ASN A 7 -10.23 17.79 -0.57
N GLY A 8 -9.82 16.77 -1.30
CA GLY A 8 -9.14 16.90 -2.56
C GLY A 8 -9.96 16.33 -3.69
N LYS A 9 -9.57 16.61 -4.91
CA LYS A 9 -10.04 15.87 -6.05
C LYS A 9 -9.01 14.81 -6.34
N MET A 10 -9.41 13.56 -6.38
CA MET A 10 -8.55 12.53 -6.92
C MET A 10 -8.23 12.89 -8.37
N ALA A 11 -7.04 13.39 -8.58
CA ALA A 11 -6.52 13.59 -9.91
C ALA A 11 -6.36 12.21 -10.56
N GLY A 12 -6.83 12.07 -11.78
CA GLY A 12 -6.96 10.77 -12.44
C GLY A 12 -5.74 9.89 -12.31
N GLY A 13 -6.00 8.72 -11.88
CA GLY A 13 -5.34 7.49 -12.28
C GLY A 13 -4.11 7.04 -11.53
N ALA A 14 -3.27 7.84 -10.98
CA ALA A 14 -2.05 7.31 -10.40
C ALA A 14 -1.37 8.21 -9.34
N ASP A 15 -1.93 9.34 -9.02
CA ASP A 15 -1.34 10.24 -8.05
C ASP A 15 -1.78 9.87 -6.63
N LYS A 16 -1.08 8.93 -6.02
CA LYS A 16 -1.29 8.56 -4.62
C LYS A 16 -0.65 9.54 -3.63
N GLY A 17 0.02 10.58 -4.13
CA GLY A 17 0.67 11.60 -3.30
C GLY A 17 -0.26 12.65 -2.69
N ALA A 18 -1.56 12.36 -2.54
CA ALA A 18 -2.54 13.23 -1.94
C ALA A 18 -3.27 12.51 -0.80
N GLY A 19 -3.66 13.23 0.23
CA GLY A 19 -4.40 12.63 1.34
C GLY A 19 -4.03 13.19 2.71
N GLY A 20 -3.97 12.33 3.69
CA GLY A 20 -3.77 12.68 5.09
C GLY A 20 -2.33 13.00 5.45
N LEU A 21 -1.50 11.99 5.66
CA LEU A 21 -0.09 12.11 5.99
C LEU A 21 0.75 11.53 4.86
N ILE A 22 1.38 12.39 4.09
CA ILE A 22 2.15 12.03 2.92
C ILE A 22 3.63 12.31 3.15
N VAL A 23 4.45 11.27 3.05
CA VAL A 23 5.90 11.34 3.18
C VAL A 23 6.53 11.16 1.81
N LEU A 24 7.12 12.20 1.29
CA LEU A 24 7.77 12.18 -0.02
C LEU A 24 9.27 12.30 0.11
N VAL A 25 10.00 11.34 -0.45
CA VAL A 25 11.43 11.47 -0.68
C VAL A 25 11.62 11.97 -2.11
N THR A 26 11.89 13.24 -2.26
CA THR A 26 12.04 13.90 -3.55
C THR A 26 13.51 13.99 -3.97
N GLY A 27 13.75 14.06 -5.28
CA GLY A 27 15.08 14.32 -5.80
C GLY A 27 15.44 15.81 -5.77
N ASP A 28 16.66 16.09 -6.16
CA ASP A 28 17.24 17.43 -6.28
C ASP A 28 16.98 18.13 -7.62
N GLY A 29 16.14 17.57 -8.46
CA GLY A 29 15.87 18.07 -9.80
C GLY A 29 14.42 18.45 -10.06
N SER A 30 14.21 19.22 -11.13
CA SER A 30 12.89 19.72 -11.53
C SER A 30 11.88 18.64 -11.96
N ASN A 31 12.33 17.41 -12.08
CA ASN A 31 11.51 16.26 -12.52
C ASN A 31 11.54 15.11 -11.50
N HIS A 32 11.74 15.40 -10.24
CA HIS A 32 11.89 14.39 -9.19
C HIS A 32 12.98 13.33 -9.48
N THR A 33 13.90 13.61 -10.37
CA THR A 33 15.05 12.77 -10.65
C THR A 33 16.19 13.16 -9.73
N GLY A 34 16.35 12.46 -8.63
CA GLY A 34 17.41 12.72 -7.69
C GLY A 34 18.80 12.41 -8.27
N LYS A 35 19.78 13.27 -7.98
CA LYS A 35 21.19 13.04 -8.24
C LYS A 35 21.98 12.84 -6.94
N VAL A 36 21.41 13.29 -5.85
CA VAL A 36 21.93 13.11 -4.50
C VAL A 36 21.00 12.13 -3.79
N GLU A 37 21.54 11.03 -3.32
CA GLU A 37 20.81 10.02 -2.57
C GLU A 37 20.09 10.65 -1.39
N SER A 38 18.79 10.39 -1.30
CA SER A 38 17.92 10.92 -0.26
C SER A 38 17.03 9.82 0.29
N TYR A 39 16.91 9.76 1.60
CA TYR A 39 16.07 8.79 2.30
C TYR A 39 15.81 9.27 3.73
N TYR A 40 14.84 8.69 4.38
CA TYR A 40 14.65 8.83 5.82
C TYR A 40 15.36 7.70 6.55
N ALA A 41 15.98 8.01 7.67
CA ALA A 41 16.51 7.05 8.61
C ALA A 41 15.95 7.35 10.00
N GLY A 42 15.23 6.39 10.58
CA GLY A 42 14.60 6.57 11.89
C GLY A 42 13.33 7.43 11.84
N LEU A 43 12.47 7.24 10.83
CA LEU A 43 11.17 7.92 10.76
C LEU A 43 10.13 7.19 11.62
N THR A 44 9.49 7.90 12.54
CA THR A 44 8.38 7.37 13.34
C THR A 44 7.08 8.12 13.06
N ILE A 45 6.02 7.38 12.74
CA ILE A 45 4.65 7.85 12.56
C ILE A 45 3.78 7.12 13.59
N ASP A 46 3.51 7.75 14.71
CA ASP A 46 2.90 7.10 15.87
C ASP A 46 1.72 7.88 16.45
N GLY A 47 0.66 7.16 16.81
CA GLY A 47 -0.47 7.71 17.57
C GLY A 47 -1.27 8.77 16.82
N ASN A 48 -1.45 8.64 15.52
CA ASN A 48 -2.26 9.57 14.74
C ASN A 48 -3.64 8.98 14.45
N GLU A 49 -4.63 9.84 14.38
CA GLU A 49 -5.96 9.54 13.85
C GLU A 49 -6.09 10.26 12.50
N VAL A 50 -6.32 9.50 11.42
CA VAL A 50 -6.41 10.02 10.05
C VAL A 50 -7.73 9.56 9.46
N TYR A 51 -8.60 10.50 9.10
CA TYR A 51 -9.92 10.14 8.59
C TYR A 51 -10.53 11.20 7.69
N ASN A 52 -11.53 10.79 6.91
CA ASN A 52 -12.25 11.65 5.98
C ASN A 52 -11.28 12.39 5.05
N VAL A 53 -10.38 11.65 4.43
CA VAL A 53 -9.38 12.18 3.50
C VAL A 53 -9.62 11.66 2.08
N CYS A 54 -9.33 12.49 1.10
CA CYS A 54 -9.70 12.29 -0.30
C CYS A 54 -8.94 11.18 -1.03
N HIS A 55 -7.89 10.66 -0.46
CA HIS A 55 -7.08 9.59 -1.06
C HIS A 55 -6.37 8.76 0.01
N GLU A 56 -5.04 8.78 0.04
CA GLU A 56 -4.24 7.96 0.95
C GLU A 56 -4.30 8.50 2.40
N ALA A 57 -4.37 7.61 3.39
CA ALA A 57 -4.32 8.06 4.77
C ALA A 57 -2.88 8.30 5.24
N ILE A 58 -2.04 7.26 5.24
CA ILE A 58 -0.61 7.35 5.57
C ILE A 58 0.17 6.71 4.44
N TYR A 59 0.93 7.49 3.71
CA TYR A 59 1.58 7.06 2.48
C TYR A 59 3.01 7.56 2.39
N MET A 60 3.90 6.67 1.96
CA MET A 60 5.30 7.00 1.67
C MET A 60 5.60 6.77 0.21
N GLU A 61 6.38 7.65 -0.40
CA GLU A 61 6.84 7.53 -1.78
C GLU A 61 8.28 8.03 -1.92
N SER A 62 9.02 7.48 -2.87
CA SER A 62 10.40 7.87 -3.14
C SER A 62 10.72 7.82 -4.63
N VAL A 63 11.51 8.79 -5.09
CA VAL A 63 12.13 8.77 -6.43
C VAL A 63 13.27 7.74 -6.54
N TRP A 64 13.70 7.16 -5.43
CA TRP A 64 14.77 6.17 -5.34
C TRP A 64 14.24 4.73 -5.30
N ALA A 65 13.14 4.47 -5.96
CA ALA A 65 12.45 3.17 -5.96
C ALA A 65 12.76 2.31 -7.20
N SER A 66 13.74 2.69 -8.02
CA SER A 66 14.08 1.95 -9.24
C SER A 66 15.12 0.88 -8.98
N ARG A 67 14.75 -0.38 -9.15
CA ARG A 67 15.66 -1.52 -9.04
C ARG A 67 15.38 -2.59 -10.07
N THR A 68 16.38 -3.43 -10.35
CA THR A 68 16.19 -4.65 -11.14
C THR A 68 15.58 -5.72 -10.24
N LEU A 69 14.42 -6.20 -10.62
CA LEU A 69 13.70 -7.22 -9.87
C LEU A 69 14.29 -8.61 -10.11
N VAL A 70 14.22 -9.47 -9.09
CA VAL A 70 14.71 -10.84 -9.16
C VAL A 70 13.98 -11.60 -10.26
N GLY A 71 14.73 -12.15 -11.21
CA GLY A 71 14.17 -12.88 -12.34
C GLY A 71 13.57 -12.05 -13.45
N GLY A 72 13.53 -10.73 -13.31
CA GLY A 72 13.00 -9.81 -14.29
C GLY A 72 14.08 -9.21 -15.20
N SER A 73 13.74 -8.96 -16.43
CA SER A 73 14.58 -8.19 -17.37
C SER A 73 14.26 -6.70 -17.35
N SER A 74 13.25 -6.28 -16.60
CA SER A 74 12.83 -4.90 -16.45
C SER A 74 13.22 -4.35 -15.10
N SER A 75 13.64 -3.11 -15.07
CA SER A 75 13.66 -2.34 -13.82
C SER A 75 12.24 -1.98 -13.47
N ASP A 76 11.86 -2.21 -12.24
CA ASP A 76 10.69 -1.55 -11.69
C ASP A 76 11.03 -0.06 -11.60
N THR A 77 10.20 0.75 -12.19
CA THR A 77 10.41 2.20 -12.18
C THR A 77 9.67 2.89 -11.05
N GLY A 78 9.15 2.12 -10.11
CA GLY A 78 8.40 2.66 -9.01
C GLY A 78 7.07 3.32 -9.41
N TYR A 79 6.20 3.54 -8.45
CA TYR A 79 5.03 4.38 -8.65
C TYR A 79 5.48 5.79 -9.02
N GLN A 80 5.19 6.18 -10.20
CA GLN A 80 5.13 7.53 -10.74
C GLN A 80 6.42 8.29 -11.06
N ASN A 81 7.54 8.17 -10.38
CA ASN A 81 8.69 9.05 -10.65
C ASN A 81 10.08 8.47 -10.36
N ALA A 82 10.21 7.19 -10.20
CA ALA A 82 11.52 6.55 -10.01
C ALA A 82 12.34 6.56 -11.31
N GLY A 83 12.92 7.67 -11.63
CA GLY A 83 13.63 7.89 -12.88
C GLY A 83 15.16 7.86 -12.78
N ASN A 84 15.74 7.63 -11.61
CA ASN A 84 17.19 7.73 -11.42
C ASN A 84 17.95 6.42 -11.59
N GLY A 85 17.27 5.28 -11.73
CA GLY A 85 17.89 3.97 -11.94
C GLY A 85 18.51 3.32 -10.71
N ASN A 86 18.33 3.88 -9.53
CA ASN A 86 18.83 3.36 -8.27
C ASN A 86 17.68 3.06 -7.30
N TRP A 87 17.89 2.06 -6.45
CA TRP A 87 17.01 1.78 -5.33
C TRP A 87 17.70 2.13 -4.01
N ILE A 88 17.10 3.03 -3.26
CA ILE A 88 17.58 3.46 -1.95
C ILE A 88 16.36 3.57 -1.03
N GLY A 89 16.21 2.61 -0.15
CA GLY A 89 15.07 2.56 0.76
C GLY A 89 15.28 3.46 1.98
N SER A 90 14.19 4.06 2.44
CA SER A 90 14.15 4.65 3.78
C SER A 90 14.26 3.55 4.83
N SER A 91 15.10 3.74 5.85
CA SER A 91 15.41 2.71 6.86
C SER A 91 14.85 3.05 8.23
N ASP A 92 14.68 2.01 9.05
CA ASP A 92 14.23 2.14 10.43
C ASP A 92 12.94 2.98 10.52
N VAL A 93 11.98 2.64 9.67
CA VAL A 93 10.67 3.30 9.63
C VAL A 93 9.72 2.58 10.58
N GLU A 94 9.10 3.33 11.47
CA GLU A 94 8.10 2.83 12.42
C GLU A 94 6.76 3.51 12.18
N ILE A 95 5.71 2.74 11.87
CA ILE A 95 4.35 3.24 11.71
C ILE A 95 3.45 2.50 12.69
N ASN A 96 3.16 3.12 13.82
CA ASN A 96 2.59 2.41 14.96
C ASN A 96 1.40 3.12 15.58
N ASN A 97 0.46 2.36 16.14
CA ASN A 97 -0.65 2.87 16.95
C ASN A 97 -1.51 3.94 16.24
N ASN A 98 -1.57 3.91 14.92
CA ASN A 98 -2.41 4.86 14.20
C ASN A 98 -3.83 4.30 14.02
N TYR A 99 -4.82 5.18 14.08
CA TYR A 99 -6.19 4.89 13.72
C TYR A 99 -6.53 5.58 12.40
N VAL A 100 -6.78 4.79 11.39
CA VAL A 100 -7.17 5.24 10.06
C VAL A 100 -8.61 4.83 9.81
N HIS A 101 -9.48 5.76 9.39
CA HIS A 101 -10.86 5.39 9.07
C HIS A 101 -11.53 6.32 8.06
N ASP A 102 -12.51 5.79 7.35
CA ASP A 102 -13.30 6.55 6.37
C ASP A 102 -12.43 7.27 5.34
N VAL A 103 -11.51 6.54 4.73
CA VAL A 103 -10.57 7.12 3.77
C VAL A 103 -10.88 6.64 2.35
N ALA A 104 -10.74 7.57 1.42
CA ALA A 104 -11.10 7.31 0.04
C ALA A 104 -10.15 6.31 -0.65
N GLY A 105 -8.91 6.26 -0.25
CA GLY A 105 -7.88 5.40 -0.83
C GLY A 105 -7.35 4.34 0.11
N ASP A 106 -6.05 4.13 0.06
CA ASP A 106 -5.36 3.17 0.91
C ASP A 106 -5.24 3.64 2.35
N GLY A 107 -5.17 2.70 3.27
CA GLY A 107 -4.98 3.01 4.67
C GLY A 107 -3.53 3.38 5.00
N ILE A 108 -2.61 2.41 5.02
CA ILE A 108 -1.20 2.63 5.35
C ILE A 108 -0.30 1.96 4.32
N VAL A 109 0.57 2.76 3.68
CA VAL A 109 1.40 2.29 2.57
C VAL A 109 2.85 2.78 2.71
N PRO A 110 3.74 2.02 3.36
CA PRO A 110 5.18 2.27 3.31
C PRO A 110 5.75 1.76 1.98
N ILE A 111 6.14 2.65 1.10
CA ILE A 111 6.81 2.32 -0.16
C ILE A 111 8.30 2.61 -0.05
N ASN A 112 9.11 1.79 -0.73
CA ASN A 112 10.55 1.95 -0.83
C ASN A 112 11.23 2.10 0.54
N THR A 113 10.91 1.16 1.44
CA THR A 113 11.48 1.10 2.79
C THR A 113 12.32 -0.15 2.97
N THR A 114 13.23 -0.10 3.92
CA THR A 114 13.97 -1.26 4.41
C THR A 114 13.96 -1.29 5.93
N ASP A 115 13.85 -2.50 6.50
CA ASP A 115 13.84 -2.69 7.95
C ASP A 115 12.73 -1.87 8.66
N ALA A 116 11.54 -1.82 8.04
CA ALA A 116 10.40 -1.10 8.58
C ALA A 116 9.50 -1.99 9.46
N THR A 117 8.88 -1.38 10.46
CA THR A 117 7.88 -2.02 11.32
C THR A 117 6.57 -1.25 11.26
N VAL A 118 5.49 -1.96 10.98
CA VAL A 118 4.13 -1.41 10.92
C VAL A 118 3.26 -2.22 11.86
N GLU A 119 2.92 -1.66 13.02
CA GLU A 119 2.29 -2.46 14.06
C GLU A 119 1.25 -1.70 14.89
N TYR A 120 0.32 -2.45 15.46
CA TYR A 120 -0.75 -1.91 16.33
C TYR A 120 -1.60 -0.82 15.67
N ASN A 121 -1.71 -0.83 14.34
CA ASN A 121 -2.57 0.11 13.64
C ASN A 121 -3.97 -0.48 13.47
N LEU A 122 -4.97 0.39 13.51
CA LEU A 122 -6.36 0.08 13.25
C LEU A 122 -6.79 0.76 11.96
N ILE A 123 -7.24 -0.02 10.97
CA ILE A 123 -7.69 0.50 9.68
C ILE A 123 -9.14 0.08 9.46
N ASP A 124 -10.05 1.04 9.47
CA ASP A 124 -11.48 0.86 9.30
C ASP A 124 -11.96 1.61 8.06
N ASN A 125 -12.63 0.93 7.15
CA ASN A 125 -13.24 1.54 5.99
C ASN A 125 -12.25 2.33 5.09
N SER A 126 -11.19 1.67 4.65
CA SER A 126 -10.36 2.15 3.54
C SER A 126 -11.04 1.85 2.20
N ALA A 127 -10.66 2.57 1.16
CA ALA A 127 -11.33 2.57 -0.15
C ALA A 127 -12.83 2.90 -0.05
N ASP A 128 -13.19 3.83 0.82
CA ASP A 128 -14.58 4.17 1.14
C ASP A 128 -15.38 4.58 -0.11
N SER A 129 -16.40 3.80 -0.41
CA SER A 129 -17.26 3.96 -1.59
C SER A 129 -18.11 5.25 -1.59
N ASN A 130 -18.16 5.98 -0.50
CA ASN A 130 -18.87 7.26 -0.43
C ASN A 130 -18.13 8.40 -1.13
N TRP A 131 -16.90 8.21 -1.51
CA TRP A 131 -16.13 9.18 -2.29
C TRP A 131 -16.34 8.99 -3.80
N ASP A 132 -16.37 10.09 -4.56
CA ASP A 132 -16.49 10.03 -6.03
C ASP A 132 -15.12 9.69 -6.65
N TYR A 133 -14.97 8.43 -6.97
CA TYR A 133 -13.77 7.87 -7.58
C TYR A 133 -13.93 7.72 -9.09
N SER A 134 -13.29 8.56 -9.85
CA SER A 134 -13.32 8.41 -11.31
C SER A 134 -12.10 7.73 -11.91
N ALA A 135 -11.08 7.35 -11.12
CA ALA A 135 -9.80 7.11 -11.74
C ALA A 135 -8.99 5.85 -11.35
N ASN A 136 -9.02 5.34 -10.15
CA ASN A 136 -8.28 4.13 -9.78
C ASN A 136 -8.96 3.35 -8.66
N PRO A 137 -9.47 2.15 -8.93
CA PRO A 137 -10.17 1.35 -7.94
C PRO A 137 -9.25 0.41 -7.14
N ASN A 138 -7.94 0.49 -7.29
CA ASN A 138 -7.01 -0.47 -6.71
C ASN A 138 -6.49 0.05 -5.38
N HIS A 139 -7.18 -0.30 -4.29
CA HIS A 139 -6.83 0.08 -2.92
C HIS A 139 -6.90 -1.11 -1.99
N ALA A 140 -6.04 -1.11 -0.96
CA ALA A 140 -6.07 -2.07 0.12
C ALA A 140 -5.88 -1.36 1.48
N ALA A 141 -6.17 -2.03 2.59
CA ALA A 141 -6.04 -1.37 3.89
C ALA A 141 -4.59 -1.14 4.28
N LEU A 142 -3.73 -2.14 4.11
CA LEU A 142 -2.35 -2.10 4.57
C LEU A 142 -1.46 -2.91 3.64
N TRP A 143 -0.52 -2.24 2.97
CA TRP A 143 0.35 -2.90 2.01
C TRP A 143 1.69 -2.20 1.83
N SER A 144 2.59 -2.82 1.10
CA SER A 144 3.89 -2.25 0.79
C SER A 144 4.31 -2.61 -0.62
N TRP A 145 5.13 -1.76 -1.20
CA TRP A 145 5.66 -1.90 -2.55
C TRP A 145 7.14 -1.57 -2.60
N ASP A 146 7.89 -2.31 -3.42
CA ASP A 146 9.32 -2.10 -3.66
C ASP A 146 10.15 -1.95 -2.37
N SER A 147 9.82 -2.72 -1.36
CA SER A 147 10.38 -2.64 0.00
C SER A 147 11.03 -3.94 0.44
N ASN A 148 11.95 -3.86 1.38
CA ASN A 148 12.65 -5.01 1.97
C ASN A 148 12.44 -5.10 3.47
N ASN A 149 12.35 -6.31 4.00
CA ASN A 149 12.37 -6.57 5.45
C ASN A 149 11.30 -5.77 6.21
N VAL A 150 10.11 -5.60 5.65
CA VAL A 150 9.00 -4.93 6.34
C VAL A 150 8.23 -5.95 7.16
N THR A 151 8.00 -5.64 8.43
CA THR A 151 7.19 -6.45 9.32
C THR A 151 5.88 -5.74 9.63
N PHE A 152 4.78 -6.35 9.21
CA PHE A 152 3.41 -5.93 9.52
C PHE A 152 2.86 -6.87 10.59
N ARG A 153 2.59 -6.38 11.79
CA ARG A 153 2.10 -7.22 12.88
C ARG A 153 1.16 -6.50 13.83
N TYR A 154 0.27 -7.27 14.43
CA TYR A 154 -0.71 -6.78 15.40
C TYR A 154 -1.59 -5.65 14.87
N ASN A 155 -1.77 -5.58 13.56
CA ASN A 155 -2.70 -4.63 12.94
C ASN A 155 -4.08 -5.26 12.81
N GLU A 156 -5.10 -4.40 12.83
CA GLU A 156 -6.47 -4.78 12.53
C GLU A 156 -6.94 -4.00 11.29
N ALA A 157 -7.51 -4.71 10.30
CA ALA A 157 -7.99 -4.12 9.06
C ALA A 157 -9.38 -4.67 8.74
N PHE A 158 -10.37 -3.79 8.60
CA PHE A 158 -11.75 -4.20 8.38
C PHE A 158 -12.59 -3.18 7.62
N ASN A 159 -13.74 -3.63 7.12
CA ASN A 159 -14.68 -2.83 6.34
C ASN A 159 -14.06 -2.20 5.09
N THR A 160 -13.01 -2.76 4.51
CA THR A 160 -12.53 -2.24 3.22
C THR A 160 -13.68 -2.27 2.23
N SER A 161 -13.91 -1.15 1.59
CA SER A 161 -14.94 -1.02 0.57
C SER A 161 -14.34 -1.15 -0.82
N GLU A 162 -15.16 -1.04 -1.82
CA GLU A 162 -14.74 -1.07 -3.21
C GLU A 162 -15.38 0.06 -4.00
N HIS A 163 -14.59 0.70 -4.81
CA HIS A 163 -15.10 1.59 -5.83
C HIS A 163 -15.32 0.84 -7.13
N SER A 164 -16.55 0.78 -7.58
CA SER A 164 -16.86 0.29 -8.92
C SER A 164 -16.71 1.44 -9.92
N ILE A 165 -15.84 1.30 -10.90
CA ILE A 165 -15.83 2.15 -12.08
C ILE A 165 -16.63 1.46 -13.19
N GLY A 166 -17.86 1.88 -13.40
CA GLY A 166 -18.76 1.25 -14.37
C GLY A 166 -19.07 -0.20 -14.01
N SER A 167 -18.81 -1.12 -14.93
CA SER A 167 -19.01 -2.56 -14.70
C SER A 167 -17.73 -3.28 -14.24
N ALA A 168 -16.66 -2.55 -14.06
CA ALA A 168 -15.42 -3.11 -13.52
C ALA A 168 -15.46 -2.97 -12.01
N VAL A 169 -15.61 -4.07 -11.34
CA VAL A 169 -15.42 -4.19 -9.92
C VAL A 169 -13.93 -4.10 -9.66
N GLY A 170 -13.48 -3.25 -8.76
CA GLY A 170 -12.08 -3.15 -8.35
C GLY A 170 -11.57 -4.51 -7.91
N ASN A 171 -10.32 -4.76 -8.12
CA ASN A 171 -9.79 -6.09 -7.89
C ASN A 171 -9.06 -6.25 -6.56
N ASP A 172 -8.89 -5.15 -5.85
CA ASP A 172 -8.16 -5.12 -4.61
C ASP A 172 -9.12 -5.17 -3.42
N SER A 173 -9.34 -4.14 -2.68
CA SER A 173 -10.19 -4.12 -1.48
C SER A 173 -9.80 -5.17 -0.44
N MET A 174 -8.55 -5.59 -0.47
CA MET A 174 -7.99 -6.59 0.44
C MET A 174 -7.59 -5.95 1.76
N ALA A 175 -7.55 -6.72 2.82
CA ALA A 175 -6.97 -6.25 4.06
C ALA A 175 -5.46 -5.98 3.90
N PHE A 176 -4.75 -6.91 3.28
CA PHE A 176 -3.29 -6.88 3.15
C PHE A 176 -2.84 -7.24 1.74
N ASP A 177 -1.65 -6.71 1.34
CA ASP A 177 -1.05 -7.04 0.04
C ASP A 177 0.48 -7.08 0.11
N PHE A 178 1.06 -8.13 -0.51
CA PHE A 178 2.44 -8.17 -0.93
C PHE A 178 2.52 -7.72 -2.39
N ASP A 179 2.74 -6.45 -2.62
CA ASP A 179 2.75 -5.89 -3.96
C ASP A 179 4.14 -5.98 -4.61
N TYR A 180 4.33 -5.34 -5.73
CA TYR A 180 5.50 -5.49 -6.60
C TYR A 180 6.82 -5.25 -5.86
N GLY A 181 7.79 -6.13 -6.11
CA GLY A 181 9.15 -5.94 -5.66
C GLY A 181 9.38 -6.05 -4.15
N VAL A 182 8.40 -6.46 -3.36
CA VAL A 182 8.61 -6.68 -1.92
C VAL A 182 9.43 -7.93 -1.67
N GLN A 183 10.39 -7.85 -0.75
CA GLN A 183 11.32 -8.93 -0.45
C GLN A 183 11.52 -9.11 1.05
N ASN A 184 11.46 -10.34 1.51
CA ASN A 184 11.64 -10.72 2.91
C ASN A 184 10.66 -10.00 3.85
N CYS A 185 9.45 -9.68 3.38
CA CYS A 185 8.43 -9.03 4.17
C CYS A 185 7.55 -10.04 4.91
N VAL A 186 6.99 -9.65 6.04
CA VAL A 186 6.22 -10.56 6.90
C VAL A 186 4.91 -9.90 7.33
N TYR A 187 3.80 -10.60 7.13
CA TYR A 187 2.52 -10.33 7.80
C TYR A 187 2.29 -11.37 8.88
N GLU A 188 2.29 -10.97 10.14
CA GLU A 188 2.08 -11.89 11.25
C GLU A 188 1.25 -11.29 12.39
N TYR A 189 0.44 -12.14 13.03
CA TYR A 189 -0.40 -11.77 14.15
C TYR A 189 -1.36 -10.61 13.87
N ASN A 190 -1.75 -10.42 12.61
CA ASN A 190 -2.76 -9.43 12.25
C ASN A 190 -4.16 -10.03 12.31
N TYR A 191 -5.14 -9.16 12.48
CA TYR A 191 -6.55 -9.51 12.43
C TYR A 191 -7.22 -8.78 11.26
N SER A 192 -7.98 -9.50 10.46
CA SER A 192 -8.72 -8.98 9.32
C SER A 192 -10.15 -9.47 9.39
N HIS A 193 -11.13 -8.58 9.15
CA HIS A 193 -12.51 -9.00 9.12
C HIS A 193 -13.42 -8.06 8.33
N ASP A 194 -14.52 -8.62 7.82
CA ASP A 194 -15.58 -7.89 7.14
C ASP A 194 -15.11 -7.05 5.94
N ASN A 195 -14.02 -7.45 5.31
CA ASN A 195 -13.50 -6.77 4.13
C ASN A 195 -14.23 -7.22 2.86
N LEU A 196 -14.47 -6.29 1.96
CA LEU A 196 -15.17 -6.59 0.71
C LEU A 196 -14.34 -7.48 -0.21
N GLY A 197 -13.03 -7.24 -0.32
CA GLY A 197 -12.06 -8.14 -0.94
C GLY A 197 -11.74 -9.33 -0.03
N GLY A 198 -10.54 -9.85 -0.09
CA GLY A 198 -10.13 -10.95 0.77
C GLY A 198 -9.19 -10.51 1.89
N PHE A 199 -8.57 -11.48 2.51
CA PHE A 199 -7.56 -11.29 3.53
C PHE A 199 -6.24 -10.78 2.96
N LEU A 200 -5.73 -11.45 1.92
CA LEU A 200 -4.37 -11.22 1.42
C LEU A 200 -4.30 -11.31 -0.10
N MET A 201 -3.64 -10.35 -0.70
CA MET A 201 -3.21 -10.42 -2.08
C MET A 201 -1.69 -10.63 -2.17
N LEU A 202 -1.27 -11.37 -3.18
CA LEU A 202 0.12 -11.45 -3.62
C LEU A 202 0.18 -10.98 -5.07
N CYS A 203 0.74 -9.82 -5.28
CA CYS A 203 0.82 -9.16 -6.57
C CYS A 203 2.30 -9.04 -7.01
N PRO A 204 2.90 -10.10 -7.57
CA PRO A 204 4.34 -10.09 -7.84
C PRO A 204 4.75 -9.11 -8.95
N GLY A 205 3.82 -8.70 -9.82
CA GLY A 205 4.10 -7.78 -10.90
C GLY A 205 5.07 -8.31 -11.96
N PRO A 206 5.71 -7.42 -12.72
CA PRO A 206 6.71 -7.80 -13.73
C PRO A 206 8.07 -8.14 -13.11
N GLY A 207 8.15 -8.51 -11.89
CA GLY A 207 9.34 -8.96 -11.19
C GLY A 207 8.95 -9.96 -10.11
N ALA A 208 9.87 -10.34 -9.26
CA ALA A 208 9.59 -11.31 -8.22
C ALA A 208 9.44 -10.63 -6.86
N SER A 209 8.30 -10.83 -6.22
CA SER A 209 8.19 -10.74 -4.78
C SER A 209 8.77 -12.02 -4.18
N VAL A 210 9.80 -11.92 -3.35
CA VAL A 210 10.55 -13.09 -2.89
C VAL A 210 10.66 -13.18 -1.37
N ASN A 211 10.61 -14.43 -0.88
CA ASN A 211 10.78 -14.75 0.54
C ASN A 211 9.77 -14.05 1.47
N ASN A 212 8.59 -13.70 0.99
CA ASN A 212 7.56 -13.08 1.81
C ASN A 212 6.78 -14.14 2.60
N ILE A 213 6.38 -13.82 3.81
CA ILE A 213 5.75 -14.76 4.74
C ILE A 213 4.46 -14.13 5.29
N ALA A 214 3.35 -14.85 5.18
CA ALA A 214 2.14 -14.57 5.93
C ALA A 214 1.88 -15.72 6.91
N ARG A 215 1.83 -15.44 8.21
CA ARG A 215 1.65 -16.47 9.24
C ARG A 215 0.94 -15.94 10.49
N TYR A 216 0.27 -16.81 11.19
CA TYR A 216 -0.36 -16.51 12.49
C TYR A 216 -1.38 -15.36 12.45
N ASN A 217 -1.92 -15.06 11.28
CA ASN A 217 -2.98 -14.08 11.13
C ASN A 217 -4.36 -14.72 11.34
N VAL A 218 -5.33 -13.91 11.69
CA VAL A 218 -6.72 -14.32 11.78
C VAL A 218 -7.54 -13.52 10.78
N SER A 219 -8.33 -14.22 9.99
CA SER A 219 -9.25 -13.63 9.02
C SER A 219 -10.66 -14.16 9.28
N VAL A 220 -11.63 -13.28 9.43
CA VAL A 220 -13.03 -13.61 9.73
C VAL A 220 -13.96 -12.83 8.82
N ASN A 221 -14.82 -13.53 8.10
CA ASN A 221 -15.84 -12.90 7.26
C ASN A 221 -15.27 -11.91 6.22
N ASP A 222 -14.07 -12.14 5.71
CA ASP A 222 -13.50 -11.42 4.57
C ASP A 222 -14.01 -12.00 3.25
N GLY A 223 -13.84 -11.26 2.15
CA GLY A 223 -14.29 -11.70 0.84
C GLY A 223 -15.81 -11.57 0.66
N LEU A 224 -16.38 -10.49 1.16
CA LEU A 224 -17.83 -10.24 1.11
C LEU A 224 -18.35 -9.97 -0.29
N TYR A 225 -17.47 -9.62 -1.22
CA TYR A 225 -17.84 -9.47 -2.62
C TYR A 225 -18.06 -10.85 -3.28
N ASP A 226 -19.09 -10.97 -4.08
CA ASP A 226 -19.41 -12.22 -4.78
C ASP A 226 -18.26 -12.66 -5.70
N GLY A 227 -17.66 -13.79 -5.37
CA GLY A 227 -16.49 -14.34 -6.07
C GLY A 227 -15.13 -13.80 -5.62
N ALA A 228 -15.06 -12.98 -4.57
CA ALA A 228 -13.78 -12.56 -4.02
C ALA A 228 -13.03 -13.74 -3.39
N PRO A 229 -11.77 -13.98 -3.73
CA PRO A 229 -10.99 -15.00 -3.07
C PRO A 229 -10.48 -14.51 -1.71
N MET A 230 -10.47 -15.39 -0.72
CA MET A 230 -9.88 -15.10 0.58
C MET A 230 -8.39 -14.75 0.48
N ILE A 231 -7.67 -15.48 -0.35
CA ILE A 231 -6.28 -15.21 -0.71
C ILE A 231 -6.19 -15.15 -2.23
N ARG A 232 -5.69 -14.06 -2.74
CA ARG A 232 -5.47 -13.89 -4.18
C ARG A 232 -3.98 -14.06 -4.50
N LEU A 233 -3.69 -15.01 -5.39
CA LEU A 233 -2.34 -15.22 -5.91
C LEU A 233 -2.27 -14.68 -7.34
N GLY A 234 -1.45 -13.69 -7.57
CA GLY A 234 -1.35 -13.00 -8.84
C GLY A 234 -2.09 -11.67 -8.85
N GLY A 235 -1.44 -10.65 -9.38
CA GLY A 235 -1.95 -9.29 -9.39
C GLY A 235 -3.05 -9.05 -10.40
N GLY A 236 -4.04 -8.32 -9.97
CA GLY A 236 -5.02 -7.67 -10.80
C GLY A 236 -5.88 -8.56 -11.68
N LYS A 237 -6.70 -7.91 -12.45
CA LYS A 237 -7.61 -8.47 -13.46
C LYS A 237 -6.89 -9.32 -14.52
N TYR A 238 -5.58 -9.29 -14.55
CA TYR A 238 -4.74 -9.83 -15.59
C TYR A 238 -3.89 -11.03 -15.15
N GLY A 239 -4.32 -11.74 -14.14
CA GLY A 239 -3.69 -12.97 -13.63
C GLY A 239 -3.47 -14.09 -14.64
N SER A 240 -3.23 -13.74 -15.90
CA SER A 240 -2.85 -14.67 -16.96
C SER A 240 -1.42 -15.18 -16.86
N ASN A 241 -0.63 -14.61 -15.96
CA ASN A 241 0.74 -15.06 -15.68
C ASN A 241 0.87 -15.49 -14.21
N GLY A 242 -0.19 -16.04 -13.67
CA GLY A 242 -0.14 -16.68 -12.38
C GLY A 242 1.02 -17.66 -12.28
N ILE A 243 1.56 -17.73 -11.12
CA ILE A 243 2.62 -18.57 -10.57
C ILE A 243 2.90 -19.79 -11.45
#